data_5858df2f6691933f7906879377cc5a40
#
_entry.id   5858df2f6691933f7906879377cc5a40
#
_cell.length_a   1.000
_cell.length_b   1.000
_cell.length_c   1.000
_cell.angle_alpha   90.00
_cell.angle_beta   90.00
_cell.angle_gamma   90.00
#
_symmetry.space_group_name_H-M   'P 1'
#
loop_
_entity.id
_entity.type
_entity.pdbx_description
1 polymer ?
#
loop_
_entity_poly.entity_id
_entity_poly.type
_entity_poly.pdbx_seq_one_letter_code
_entity_poly.pdbx_strand_id
1 'polypeptide(L)'
;KGVFIDAINDPNETAMIGQDITPITTDRGYIEAKLTALNPNFSAVIVEMLNEAGVNQGDNVAVAFTGSIPGLNICVISALQTLKLNPIIITSVGSSNWGANDPDFTWLDMERILVDAGIFKFKSIAASIGGGLDRGRGLSPEGRDLIYSAITRNNILFINEEYLDKSIEKRMDI
;
A
#
# COMPACT_ATOMS: atom_id res chain seq x y z
N LYS A 1 4.03 -17.57 -11.57
CA LYS A 1 3.27 -18.12 -10.42
C LYS A 1 1.90 -17.43 -10.42
N GLY A 2 0.82 -18.17 -10.11
CA GLY A 2 -0.50 -17.58 -9.88
C GLY A 2 -0.51 -16.80 -8.56
N VAL A 3 -1.39 -15.80 -8.46
CA VAL A 3 -1.64 -15.10 -7.19
C VAL A 3 -2.33 -16.07 -6.23
N PHE A 4 -1.89 -16.07 -4.97
CA PHE A 4 -2.56 -16.85 -3.93
C PHE A 4 -3.92 -16.22 -3.61
N ILE A 5 -4.97 -17.00 -3.64
CA ILE A 5 -6.31 -16.60 -3.20
C ILE A 5 -6.80 -17.62 -2.18
N ASP A 6 -7.12 -17.16 -1.00
CA ASP A 6 -7.74 -17.96 0.06
C ASP A 6 -9.27 -17.77 0.01
N ALA A 7 -9.97 -18.63 -0.70
CA ALA A 7 -11.41 -18.54 -0.88
C ALA A 7 -12.23 -18.61 0.43
N ILE A 8 -11.64 -19.06 1.54
CA ILE A 8 -12.29 -19.06 2.85
C ILE A 8 -12.25 -17.66 3.46
N ASN A 9 -11.10 -17.01 3.40
CA ASN A 9 -10.86 -15.69 4.00
C ASN A 9 -11.07 -14.54 3.01
N ASP A 10 -11.03 -14.81 1.70
CA ASP A 10 -11.38 -13.88 0.62
C ASP A 10 -12.54 -14.46 -0.21
N PRO A 11 -13.77 -14.50 0.32
CA PRO A 11 -14.91 -15.15 -0.31
C PRO A 11 -15.33 -14.54 -1.66
N ASN A 12 -14.86 -13.34 -1.96
CA ASN A 12 -15.08 -12.67 -3.23
C ASN A 12 -13.91 -12.84 -4.20
N GLU A 13 -12.89 -13.60 -3.83
CA GLU A 13 -11.70 -13.90 -4.64
C GLU A 13 -11.03 -12.63 -5.21
N THR A 14 -10.94 -11.60 -4.38
CA THR A 14 -10.43 -10.27 -4.79
C THR A 14 -8.91 -10.23 -4.92
N ALA A 15 -8.19 -11.22 -4.38
CA ALA A 15 -6.73 -11.23 -4.21
C ALA A 15 -6.17 -10.07 -3.36
N MET A 16 -7.04 -9.34 -2.65
CA MET A 16 -6.67 -8.24 -1.76
C MET A 16 -6.62 -8.65 -0.28
N ILE A 17 -7.04 -9.88 0.02
CA ILE A 17 -6.89 -10.50 1.33
C ILE A 17 -5.71 -11.47 1.25
N GLY A 18 -4.69 -11.19 2.04
CA GLY A 18 -3.50 -12.01 2.09
C GLY A 18 -3.59 -13.15 3.09
N GLN A 19 -2.45 -13.56 3.60
CA GLN A 19 -2.31 -14.68 4.53
C GLN A 19 -2.30 -14.18 5.99
N ASP A 20 -2.54 -15.09 6.94
CA ASP A 20 -2.42 -14.76 8.36
C ASP A 20 -0.99 -14.30 8.68
N ILE A 21 0.01 -15.12 8.44
CA ILE A 21 1.42 -14.80 8.71
C ILE A 21 2.29 -15.20 7.51
N THR A 22 3.18 -14.30 7.13
CA THR A 22 4.25 -14.52 6.15
C THR A 22 5.55 -13.91 6.66
N PRO A 23 6.69 -14.14 6.00
CA PRO A 23 7.96 -13.50 6.38
C PRO A 23 7.94 -11.95 6.35
N ILE A 24 7.00 -11.33 5.64
CA ILE A 24 6.86 -9.87 5.55
C ILE A 24 5.70 -9.31 6.37
N THR A 25 5.09 -10.13 7.24
CA THR A 25 4.05 -9.66 8.17
C THR A 25 4.67 -8.89 9.32
N THR A 26 4.35 -7.59 9.41
CA THR A 26 4.99 -6.65 10.34
C THR A 26 4.26 -6.52 11.67
N ASP A 27 2.96 -6.79 11.71
CA ASP A 27 2.15 -6.63 12.91
C ASP A 27 0.83 -7.42 12.79
N ARG A 28 0.06 -7.44 13.87
CA ARG A 28 -1.28 -8.03 13.89
C ARG A 28 -2.27 -7.19 13.08
N GLY A 29 -3.19 -7.88 12.43
CA GLY A 29 -4.32 -7.29 11.69
C GLY A 29 -5.58 -8.11 11.93
N TYR A 30 -6.72 -7.48 11.73
CA TYR A 30 -8.03 -8.12 11.86
C TYR A 30 -8.64 -8.32 10.49
N ILE A 31 -9.00 -9.56 10.17
CA ILE A 31 -9.53 -9.92 8.85
C ILE A 31 -10.84 -9.16 8.54
N GLU A 32 -11.68 -8.95 9.53
CA GLU A 32 -12.94 -8.20 9.37
C GLU A 32 -12.70 -6.77 8.89
N ALA A 33 -11.63 -6.13 9.39
CA ALA A 33 -11.25 -4.79 8.93
C ALA A 33 -10.78 -4.80 7.47
N LYS A 34 -10.07 -5.86 7.06
CA LYS A 34 -9.63 -6.02 5.66
C LYS A 34 -10.82 -6.25 4.73
N LEU A 35 -11.75 -7.14 5.12
CA LEU A 35 -12.97 -7.40 4.36
C LEU A 35 -13.85 -6.15 4.26
N THR A 36 -13.99 -5.41 5.34
CA THR A 36 -14.72 -4.12 5.34
C THR A 36 -14.07 -3.13 4.37
N ALA A 37 -12.74 -3.08 4.32
CA ALA A 37 -11.98 -2.18 3.46
C ALA A 37 -12.12 -2.50 1.95
N LEU A 38 -12.69 -3.67 1.59
CA LEU A 38 -13.00 -4.01 0.20
C LEU A 38 -14.28 -3.32 -0.32
N ASN A 39 -15.03 -2.64 0.54
CA ASN A 39 -16.24 -1.97 0.09
C ASN A 39 -15.90 -0.75 -0.79
N PRO A 40 -16.29 -0.75 -2.09
CA PRO A 40 -15.94 0.32 -3.01
C PRO A 40 -16.55 1.68 -2.66
N ASN A 41 -17.58 1.71 -1.81
CA ASN A 41 -18.21 2.96 -1.35
C ASN A 41 -17.24 3.84 -0.53
N PHE A 42 -16.15 3.29 0.01
CA PHE A 42 -15.11 4.12 0.63
C PHE A 42 -14.49 5.11 -0.35
N SER A 43 -14.49 4.84 -1.65
CA SER A 43 -14.05 5.84 -2.65
C SER A 43 -14.90 7.11 -2.59
N ALA A 44 -16.22 6.99 -2.42
CA ALA A 44 -17.11 8.15 -2.31
C ALA A 44 -16.88 8.91 -1.00
N VAL A 45 -16.66 8.20 0.11
CA VAL A 45 -16.32 8.82 1.41
C VAL A 45 -15.01 9.62 1.29
N ILE A 46 -14.00 9.07 0.63
CA ILE A 46 -12.72 9.77 0.44
C ILE A 46 -12.90 11.00 -0.46
N VAL A 47 -13.70 10.92 -1.51
CA VAL A 47 -14.05 12.08 -2.36
C VAL A 47 -14.69 13.18 -1.51
N GLU A 48 -15.64 12.85 -0.64
CA GLU A 48 -16.29 13.81 0.25
C GLU A 48 -15.27 14.45 1.21
N MET A 49 -14.44 13.64 1.88
CA MET A 49 -13.41 14.14 2.79
C MET A 49 -12.41 15.09 2.09
N LEU A 50 -12.00 14.78 0.85
CA LEU A 50 -11.11 15.63 0.08
C LEU A 50 -11.80 16.95 -0.31
N ASN A 51 -13.08 16.91 -0.70
CA ASN A 51 -13.86 18.11 -0.98
C ASN A 51 -14.03 18.99 0.28
N GLU A 52 -14.32 18.38 1.44
CA GLU A 52 -14.40 19.10 2.71
C GLU A 52 -13.07 19.72 3.13
N ALA A 53 -11.94 19.08 2.78
CA ALA A 53 -10.60 19.64 2.98
C ALA A 53 -10.28 20.80 2.01
N GLY A 54 -11.16 21.06 1.04
CA GLY A 54 -11.03 22.19 0.13
C GLY A 54 -10.02 22.00 -1.00
N VAL A 55 -9.65 20.74 -1.34
CA VAL A 55 -8.74 20.49 -2.46
C VAL A 55 -9.43 20.74 -3.79
N ASN A 56 -8.66 21.26 -4.76
CA ASN A 56 -9.15 21.60 -6.09
C ASN A 56 -8.45 20.75 -7.15
N GLN A 57 -9.07 20.61 -8.31
CA GLN A 57 -8.46 19.93 -9.45
C GLN A 57 -7.06 20.47 -9.72
N GLY A 58 -6.08 19.58 -9.82
CA GLY A 58 -4.69 19.90 -10.09
C GLY A 58 -3.83 20.14 -8.84
N ASP A 59 -4.42 20.16 -7.64
CA ASP A 59 -3.66 20.27 -6.40
C ASP A 59 -2.79 19.02 -6.17
N ASN A 60 -1.63 19.24 -5.57
CA ASN A 60 -0.75 18.17 -5.12
C ASN A 60 -1.23 17.62 -3.77
N VAL A 61 -1.32 16.30 -3.67
CA VAL A 61 -1.75 15.61 -2.45
C VAL A 61 -0.70 14.57 -2.05
N ALA A 62 -0.11 14.75 -0.87
CA ALA A 62 0.77 13.75 -0.28
C ALA A 62 -0.04 12.55 0.22
N VAL A 63 0.37 11.35 -0.19
CA VAL A 63 -0.34 10.10 0.13
C VAL A 63 0.62 9.09 0.73
N ALA A 64 0.31 8.62 1.93
CA ALA A 64 1.04 7.54 2.58
C ALA A 64 0.25 6.24 2.51
N PHE A 65 0.74 5.27 1.75
CA PHE A 65 0.15 3.95 1.68
C PHE A 65 0.84 2.93 2.57
N THR A 66 0.13 1.88 2.85
CA THR A 66 0.64 0.70 3.54
C THR A 66 0.17 -0.57 2.82
N GLY A 67 1.00 -1.61 2.83
CA GLY A 67 0.58 -2.94 2.39
C GLY A 67 -0.57 -3.53 3.21
N SER A 68 -0.84 -2.96 4.39
CA SER A 68 -1.82 -3.53 5.32
C SER A 68 -3.27 -3.49 4.84
N ILE A 69 -3.67 -2.51 4.00
CA ILE A 69 -5.08 -2.33 3.60
C ILE A 69 -5.17 -2.00 2.10
N PRO A 70 -4.90 -2.96 1.21
CA PRO A 70 -4.90 -2.71 -0.24
C PRO A 70 -6.24 -2.22 -0.78
N GLY A 71 -7.37 -2.68 -0.23
CA GLY A 71 -8.69 -2.21 -0.64
C GLY A 71 -8.89 -0.70 -0.46
N LEU A 72 -8.45 -0.14 0.68
CA LEU A 72 -8.51 1.31 0.87
C LEU A 72 -7.52 2.07 -0.03
N ASN A 73 -6.35 1.53 -0.30
CA ASN A 73 -5.41 2.15 -1.23
C ASN A 73 -6.05 2.31 -2.62
N ILE A 74 -6.79 1.29 -3.10
CA ILE A 74 -7.57 1.36 -4.35
C ILE A 74 -8.62 2.46 -4.27
N CYS A 75 -9.36 2.55 -3.17
CA CYS A 75 -10.37 3.59 -2.98
C CYS A 75 -9.76 5.00 -3.01
N VAL A 76 -8.60 5.19 -2.38
CA VAL A 76 -7.87 6.48 -2.40
C VAL A 76 -7.46 6.85 -3.83
N ILE A 77 -6.80 5.95 -4.57
CA ILE A 77 -6.37 6.25 -5.95
C ILE A 77 -7.58 6.56 -6.83
N SER A 78 -8.68 5.83 -6.68
CA SER A 78 -9.92 6.06 -7.42
C SER A 78 -10.50 7.46 -7.16
N ALA A 79 -10.50 7.90 -5.89
CA ALA A 79 -10.93 9.24 -5.51
C ALA A 79 -10.02 10.33 -6.09
N LEU A 80 -8.70 10.17 -5.98
CA LEU A 80 -7.70 11.10 -6.52
C LEU A 80 -7.82 11.25 -8.05
N GLN A 81 -8.03 10.14 -8.78
CA GLN A 81 -8.27 10.17 -10.22
C GLN A 81 -9.58 10.88 -10.58
N THR A 82 -10.65 10.61 -9.83
CA THR A 82 -11.96 11.21 -10.03
C THR A 82 -11.92 12.73 -9.88
N LEU A 83 -11.22 13.21 -8.85
CA LEU A 83 -11.03 14.63 -8.56
C LEU A 83 -9.92 15.28 -9.41
N LYS A 84 -9.20 14.49 -10.22
CA LYS A 84 -8.08 14.95 -11.06
C LYS A 84 -6.98 15.64 -10.27
N LEU A 85 -6.62 15.06 -9.13
CA LEU A 85 -5.54 15.54 -8.25
C LEU A 85 -4.19 14.97 -8.70
N ASN A 86 -3.10 15.56 -8.22
CA ASN A 86 -1.73 15.11 -8.47
C ASN A 86 -1.18 14.45 -7.20
N PRO A 87 -1.29 13.13 -7.03
CA PRO A 87 -0.79 12.46 -5.84
C PRO A 87 0.72 12.27 -5.86
N ILE A 88 1.35 12.49 -4.71
CA ILE A 88 2.72 12.12 -4.39
C ILE A 88 2.61 10.93 -3.43
N ILE A 89 2.82 9.71 -3.95
CA ILE A 89 2.54 8.48 -3.21
C ILE A 89 3.83 7.86 -2.69
N ILE A 90 3.89 7.62 -1.37
CA ILE A 90 4.98 6.89 -0.73
C ILE A 90 4.38 5.71 0.04
N THR A 91 4.91 4.50 -0.19
CA THR A 91 4.37 3.26 0.37
C THR A 91 5.28 2.62 1.39
N SER A 92 4.74 2.22 2.53
CA SER A 92 5.32 1.24 3.44
C SER A 92 4.89 -0.16 2.99
N VAL A 93 5.85 -1.00 2.55
CA VAL A 93 5.55 -2.27 1.87
C VAL A 93 5.13 -3.37 2.84
N GLY A 94 5.78 -3.45 4.02
CA GLY A 94 5.44 -4.43 5.04
C GLY A 94 3.97 -4.30 5.45
N SER A 95 3.33 -5.42 5.67
CA SER A 95 1.89 -5.52 5.86
C SER A 95 1.55 -6.19 7.19
N SER A 96 0.45 -5.82 7.80
CA SER A 96 -0.13 -6.61 8.90
C SER A 96 -0.81 -7.88 8.36
N ASN A 97 -1.20 -8.80 9.26
CA ASN A 97 -1.98 -9.99 8.90
C ASN A 97 -3.10 -9.65 7.91
N TRP A 98 -3.35 -10.53 6.96
CA TRP A 98 -4.44 -10.44 5.99
C TRP A 98 -4.40 -9.26 5.01
N GLY A 99 -3.33 -8.45 5.03
CA GLY A 99 -3.10 -7.42 4.02
C GLY A 99 -2.30 -7.97 2.82
N ALA A 100 -1.66 -7.09 2.05
CA ALA A 100 -0.81 -7.48 0.91
C ALA A 100 0.55 -8.00 1.42
N ASN A 101 0.51 -9.11 2.17
CA ASN A 101 1.66 -9.70 2.85
C ASN A 101 2.25 -10.92 2.13
N ASP A 102 1.86 -11.20 0.89
CA ASP A 102 2.55 -12.17 0.05
C ASP A 102 3.84 -11.54 -0.50
N PRO A 103 5.04 -12.09 -0.21
CA PRO A 103 6.30 -11.54 -0.71
C PRO A 103 6.38 -11.49 -2.24
N ASP A 104 5.69 -12.40 -2.94
CA ASP A 104 5.64 -12.44 -4.40
C ASP A 104 4.54 -11.54 -4.98
N PHE A 105 3.63 -11.03 -4.13
CA PHE A 105 2.49 -10.20 -4.55
C PHE A 105 2.15 -9.12 -3.51
N THR A 106 3.05 -8.15 -3.35
CA THR A 106 2.88 -7.01 -2.43
C THR A 106 1.94 -5.94 -3.01
N TRP A 107 1.60 -4.91 -2.21
CA TRP A 107 0.85 -3.76 -2.72
C TRP A 107 1.52 -3.12 -3.95
N LEU A 108 2.84 -3.02 -3.98
CA LEU A 108 3.56 -2.46 -5.15
C LEU A 108 3.32 -3.27 -6.44
N ASP A 109 3.19 -4.59 -6.32
CA ASP A 109 2.88 -5.46 -7.46
C ASP A 109 1.43 -5.29 -7.92
N MET A 110 0.49 -5.18 -6.98
CA MET A 110 -0.92 -4.90 -7.26
C MET A 110 -1.06 -3.55 -7.98
N GLU A 111 -0.44 -2.50 -7.44
CA GLU A 111 -0.43 -1.15 -7.99
C GLU A 111 0.13 -1.14 -9.42
N ARG A 112 1.27 -1.79 -9.66
CA ARG A 112 1.88 -1.92 -10.99
C ARG A 112 0.94 -2.59 -11.99
N ILE A 113 0.30 -3.69 -11.60
CA ILE A 113 -0.65 -4.41 -12.49
C ILE A 113 -1.82 -3.50 -12.87
N LEU A 114 -2.36 -2.74 -11.93
CA LEU A 114 -3.46 -1.82 -12.18
C LEU A 114 -3.05 -0.65 -13.09
N VAL A 115 -1.82 -0.17 -12.97
CA VAL A 115 -1.26 0.86 -13.86
C VAL A 115 -0.98 0.28 -15.25
N ASP A 116 -0.36 -0.89 -15.35
CA ASP A 116 -0.06 -1.55 -16.62
C ASP A 116 -1.35 -1.90 -17.40
N ALA A 117 -2.43 -2.22 -16.70
CA ALA A 117 -3.76 -2.44 -17.27
C ALA A 117 -4.49 -1.13 -17.65
N GLY A 118 -3.91 0.04 -17.38
CA GLY A 118 -4.50 1.34 -17.67
C GLY A 118 -5.68 1.72 -16.75
N ILE A 119 -5.88 0.99 -15.65
CA ILE A 119 -6.92 1.27 -14.65
C ILE A 119 -6.52 2.46 -13.81
N PHE A 120 -5.27 2.48 -13.33
CA PHE A 120 -4.70 3.60 -12.59
C PHE A 120 -3.68 4.38 -13.43
N LYS A 121 -3.56 5.69 -13.14
CA LYS A 121 -2.58 6.59 -13.74
C LYS A 121 -1.41 6.87 -12.81
N PHE A 122 -1.56 6.56 -11.53
CA PHE A 122 -0.62 6.90 -10.47
C PHE A 122 -0.10 5.63 -9.82
N LYS A 123 1.16 5.69 -9.40
CA LYS A 123 1.81 4.66 -8.61
C LYS A 123 2.73 5.29 -7.58
N SER A 124 3.15 4.51 -6.61
CA SER A 124 4.16 4.89 -5.63
C SER A 124 5.46 5.34 -6.32
N ILE A 125 5.99 6.48 -5.90
CA ILE A 125 7.27 7.02 -6.39
C ILE A 125 8.42 6.66 -5.46
N ALA A 126 8.12 6.40 -4.20
CA ALA A 126 9.08 5.92 -3.22
C ALA A 126 8.42 4.89 -2.29
N ALA A 127 9.23 4.04 -1.68
CA ALA A 127 8.76 3.05 -0.72
C ALA A 127 9.80 2.77 0.37
N SER A 128 9.33 2.35 1.53
CA SER A 128 10.16 1.87 2.64
C SER A 128 9.78 0.46 3.03
N ILE A 129 10.57 -0.17 3.91
CA ILE A 129 10.23 -1.47 4.48
C ILE A 129 8.91 -1.38 5.26
N GLY A 130 8.68 -0.29 5.97
CA GLY A 130 7.53 -0.16 6.87
C GLY A 130 7.74 -0.90 8.20
N GLY A 131 6.64 -1.15 8.92
CA GLY A 131 6.68 -1.76 10.24
C GLY A 131 7.33 -0.88 11.30
N GLY A 132 7.73 -1.47 12.42
CA GLY A 132 8.31 -0.71 13.54
C GLY A 132 9.54 0.10 13.12
N LEU A 133 9.52 1.41 13.43
CA LEU A 133 10.55 2.40 13.10
C LEU A 133 10.80 2.56 11.59
N ASP A 134 9.86 2.17 10.74
CA ASP A 134 9.98 2.19 9.28
C ASP A 134 11.11 1.29 8.72
N ARG A 135 11.61 0.37 9.52
CA ARG A 135 12.77 -0.51 9.23
C ARG A 135 12.44 -2.00 9.32
N GLY A 136 11.17 -2.36 9.38
CA GLY A 136 10.77 -3.75 9.59
C GLY A 136 11.24 -4.29 10.93
N ARG A 137 11.23 -3.47 11.99
CA ARG A 137 11.54 -3.94 13.34
C ARG A 137 10.58 -5.06 13.71
N GLY A 138 11.12 -6.22 14.09
CA GLY A 138 10.37 -7.44 14.35
C GLY A 138 10.37 -8.43 13.19
N LEU A 139 10.71 -8.02 11.97
CA LEU A 139 10.93 -8.93 10.86
C LEU A 139 12.32 -9.60 10.95
N SER A 140 12.39 -10.83 10.43
CA SER A 140 13.67 -11.49 10.18
C SER A 140 14.50 -10.74 9.13
N PRO A 141 15.83 -10.95 9.05
CA PRO A 141 16.62 -10.45 7.92
C PRO A 141 16.04 -10.85 6.57
N GLU A 142 15.65 -12.13 6.41
CA GLU A 142 15.01 -12.65 5.21
C GLU A 142 13.72 -11.88 4.84
N GLY A 143 12.85 -11.59 5.82
CA GLY A 143 11.63 -10.82 5.59
C GLY A 143 11.94 -9.41 5.06
N ARG A 144 12.97 -8.75 5.59
CA ARG A 144 13.41 -7.46 5.07
C ARG A 144 13.97 -7.55 3.65
N ASP A 145 14.75 -8.60 3.35
CA ASP A 145 15.30 -8.84 2.01
C ASP A 145 14.20 -9.10 0.98
N LEU A 146 13.14 -9.81 1.36
CA LEU A 146 11.96 -10.03 0.52
C LEU A 146 11.23 -8.72 0.20
N ILE A 147 11.07 -7.83 1.19
CA ILE A 147 10.50 -6.49 0.96
C ILE A 147 11.41 -5.65 0.07
N TYR A 148 12.71 -5.65 0.31
CA TYR A 148 13.67 -4.98 -0.57
C TYR A 148 13.58 -5.48 -2.02
N SER A 149 13.44 -6.80 -2.19
CA SER A 149 13.23 -7.40 -3.51
C SER A 149 11.94 -6.93 -4.17
N ALA A 150 10.85 -6.76 -3.39
CA ALA A 150 9.60 -6.21 -3.89
C ALA A 150 9.75 -4.76 -4.39
N ILE A 151 10.45 -3.91 -3.63
CA ILE A 151 10.72 -2.51 -4.02
C ILE A 151 11.56 -2.47 -5.30
N THR A 152 12.62 -3.29 -5.35
CA THR A 152 13.55 -3.34 -6.49
C THR A 152 12.86 -3.81 -7.78
N ARG A 153 12.07 -4.91 -7.73
CA ARG A 153 11.39 -5.45 -8.92
C ARG A 153 10.32 -4.51 -9.49
N ASN A 154 9.79 -3.60 -8.65
CA ASN A 154 8.83 -2.58 -9.07
C ASN A 154 9.51 -1.25 -9.47
N ASN A 155 10.86 -1.19 -9.43
CA ASN A 155 11.64 -0.02 -9.79
C ASN A 155 11.20 1.26 -9.05
N ILE A 156 11.04 1.16 -7.73
CA ILE A 156 10.60 2.23 -6.84
C ILE A 156 11.80 2.74 -6.03
N LEU A 157 11.86 4.05 -5.79
CA LEU A 157 12.91 4.66 -4.94
C LEU A 157 12.82 4.08 -3.52
N PHE A 158 13.92 3.49 -3.03
CA PHE A 158 13.96 2.92 -1.69
C PHE A 158 14.35 3.96 -0.65
N ILE A 159 13.47 4.20 0.32
CA ILE A 159 13.74 4.98 1.52
C ILE A 159 14.25 4.01 2.59
N ASN A 160 15.53 4.12 2.93
CA ASN A 160 16.21 3.23 3.88
C ASN A 160 17.10 4.05 4.82
N GLU A 161 16.47 4.68 5.80
CA GLU A 161 17.17 5.52 6.76
C GLU A 161 17.37 4.78 8.09
N GLU A 162 18.45 5.09 8.80
CA GLU A 162 18.78 4.44 10.07
C GLU A 162 17.82 4.87 11.19
N TYR A 163 17.36 6.10 11.16
CA TYR A 163 16.51 6.71 12.19
C TYR A 163 15.18 7.13 11.60
N LEU A 164 14.12 7.04 12.40
CA LEU A 164 12.77 7.38 11.97
C LEU A 164 12.62 8.86 11.54
N ASP A 165 13.26 9.77 12.28
CA ASP A 165 13.29 11.20 11.95
C ASP A 165 13.91 11.43 10.56
N LYS A 166 14.98 10.72 10.22
CA LYS A 166 15.60 10.79 8.90
C LYS A 166 14.72 10.21 7.80
N SER A 167 13.97 9.14 8.08
CA SER A 167 12.98 8.63 7.15
C SER A 167 11.85 9.65 6.90
N ILE A 168 11.40 10.34 7.96
CA ILE A 168 10.41 11.42 7.83
C ILE A 168 10.97 12.59 7.01
N GLU A 169 12.17 13.09 7.33
CA GLU A 169 12.83 14.14 6.56
C GLU A 169 12.92 13.78 5.08
N LYS A 170 13.39 12.55 4.78
CA LYS A 170 13.52 12.06 3.40
C LYS A 170 12.19 12.03 2.64
N ARG A 171 11.09 11.72 3.33
CA ARG A 171 9.74 11.73 2.74
C ARG A 171 9.25 13.15 2.46
N MET A 172 9.63 14.10 3.31
CA MET A 172 9.27 15.51 3.15
C MET A 172 10.07 16.21 2.03
N ASP A 173 11.22 15.66 1.66
CA ASP A 173 12.08 16.15 0.57
C ASP A 173 11.65 15.67 -0.82
N ILE A 174 10.72 14.69 -0.88
CA ILE A 174 10.17 14.12 -2.11
C ILE A 174 8.97 14.93 -2.60
#